data_64edf1206656bf65042e112a6a3ebf5f
#
_entry.id   64edf1206656bf65042e112a6a3ebf5f
#
_cell.length_a   1.000
_cell.length_b   1.000
_cell.length_c   1.000
_cell.angle_alpha   90.00
_cell.angle_beta   90.00
_cell.angle_gamma   90.00
#
_symmetry.space_group_name_H-M   'P 1'
#
loop_
_entity.id
_entity.type
_entity.pdbx_description
1 polymer ?
#
loop_
_entity_poly.entity_id
_entity_poly.type
_entity_poly.pdbx_seq_one_letter_code
_entity_poly.pdbx_strand_id
1 'polypeptide(L)'
;HSTREALKWIFDSKEGEISPLYECGDNNHLLVVVLDKIHRIGYRDLNDAVVKETVKAEVIKDKKAEMIEAKVNGVKNIAAAKAKGGKVSSVNQITFAAPVFIAATGASEPALSGAVAGTKKGAFSAHAVKGNAGVYLFQVVNKTNRPVKFDAKTYEQKCRQKAMQYAGNFMNELYLNAHVVDNRYLFF
;
A
#
# COMPACT_ATOMS: atom_id res chain seq x y z
N HIS A 1 -1.93 -6.58 32.63
CA HIS A 1 -2.31 -5.43 33.44
C HIS A 1 -1.53 -4.16 33.10
N SER A 2 -0.20 -4.20 33.08
CA SER A 2 0.67 -3.04 32.96
C SER A 2 0.60 -2.28 31.62
N THR A 3 0.43 -2.96 30.50
CA THR A 3 0.34 -2.30 29.19
C THR A 3 -0.91 -1.40 29.08
N ARG A 4 -2.00 -1.76 29.75
CA ARG A 4 -3.22 -0.97 29.81
C ARG A 4 -3.06 0.27 30.66
N GLU A 5 -2.38 0.17 31.79
CA GLU A 5 -2.08 1.31 32.65
C GLU A 5 -1.15 2.30 31.96
N ALA A 6 -0.15 1.82 31.22
CA ALA A 6 0.70 2.66 30.39
C ALA A 6 -0.08 3.39 29.30
N LEU A 7 -1.03 2.71 28.63
CA LEU A 7 -1.90 3.35 27.64
C LEU A 7 -2.78 4.42 28.28
N LYS A 8 -3.38 4.14 29.44
CA LYS A 8 -4.19 5.14 30.18
C LYS A 8 -3.34 6.36 30.52
N TRP A 9 -2.14 6.15 31.05
CA TRP A 9 -1.21 7.23 31.38
C TRP A 9 -0.89 8.10 30.17
N ILE A 10 -0.66 7.52 28.96
CA ILE A 10 -0.38 8.28 27.74
C ILE A 10 -1.50 9.26 27.40
N PHE A 11 -2.78 8.87 27.59
CA PHE A 11 -3.93 9.73 27.27
C PHE A 11 -4.19 10.80 28.32
N ASP A 12 -3.75 10.59 29.57
CA ASP A 12 -3.96 11.53 30.69
C ASP A 12 -2.77 12.51 30.85
N SER A 13 -1.63 12.24 30.19
CA SER A 13 -0.38 12.97 30.36
C SER A 13 -0.20 14.13 29.39
N LYS A 14 0.74 15.02 29.70
CA LYS A 14 1.13 16.17 28.88
C LYS A 14 2.45 15.90 28.15
N GLU A 15 2.68 16.69 27.09
CA GLU A 15 3.96 16.65 26.37
C GLU A 15 5.14 16.87 27.31
N GLY A 16 6.18 16.03 27.17
CA GLY A 16 7.40 16.08 27.97
C GLY A 16 7.34 15.28 29.28
N GLU A 17 6.20 14.72 29.66
CA GLU A 17 6.09 13.90 30.87
C GLU A 17 6.70 12.51 30.66
N ILE A 18 7.23 11.95 31.76
CA ILE A 18 7.80 10.61 31.82
C ILE A 18 6.94 9.76 32.76
N SER A 19 6.56 8.57 32.30
CA SER A 19 5.71 7.67 33.08
C SER A 19 6.46 7.05 34.28
N PRO A 20 5.71 6.52 35.24
CA PRO A 20 6.23 5.52 36.16
C PRO A 20 6.74 4.29 35.41
N LEU A 21 7.48 3.43 36.13
CA LEU A 21 7.91 2.14 35.64
C LEU A 21 6.72 1.17 35.63
N TYR A 22 6.45 0.56 34.47
CA TYR A 22 5.44 -0.48 34.30
C TYR A 22 6.09 -1.84 34.04
N GLU A 23 5.52 -2.88 34.65
CA GLU A 23 5.88 -4.26 34.34
C GLU A 23 4.97 -4.77 33.21
N CYS A 24 5.50 -5.24 32.09
CA CYS A 24 4.72 -5.76 30.98
C CYS A 24 4.16 -7.16 31.26
N GLY A 25 3.00 -7.49 30.67
CA GLY A 25 2.07 -8.53 31.03
C GLY A 25 2.57 -9.96 31.28
N ASP A 26 3.79 -10.27 30.90
CA ASP A 26 4.49 -11.54 31.18
C ASP A 26 5.60 -11.39 32.25
N ASN A 27 5.69 -10.23 32.89
CA ASN A 27 6.69 -9.85 33.89
C ASN A 27 8.16 -9.95 33.41
N ASN A 28 8.38 -10.06 32.12
CA ASN A 28 9.73 -10.17 31.54
C ASN A 28 10.27 -8.84 31.00
N HIS A 29 9.44 -7.82 30.92
CA HIS A 29 9.83 -6.52 30.37
C HIS A 29 9.41 -5.39 31.29
N LEU A 30 10.28 -4.41 31.41
CA LEU A 30 10.00 -3.15 32.09
C LEU A 30 9.80 -2.06 31.06
N LEU A 31 8.74 -1.26 31.20
CA LEU A 31 8.37 -0.20 30.28
C LEU A 31 8.37 1.15 31.00
N VAL A 32 9.08 2.13 30.42
CA VAL A 32 8.97 3.54 30.75
C VAL A 32 8.57 4.27 29.46
N VAL A 33 7.58 5.11 29.53
CA VAL A 33 7.04 5.86 28.41
C VAL A 33 7.34 7.34 28.57
N VAL A 34 7.79 7.98 27.52
CA VAL A 34 7.95 9.44 27.44
C VAL A 34 6.96 9.95 26.41
N LEU A 35 6.10 10.90 26.79
CA LEU A 35 5.18 11.55 25.86
C LEU A 35 5.88 12.73 25.20
N ASP A 36 6.45 12.48 24.03
CA ASP A 36 7.22 13.49 23.28
C ASP A 36 6.31 14.57 22.70
N LYS A 37 5.22 14.17 22.02
CA LYS A 37 4.34 15.12 21.33
C LYS A 37 2.91 14.63 21.17
N ILE A 38 1.96 15.54 21.28
CA ILE A 38 0.54 15.30 21.01
C ILE A 38 0.18 15.90 19.64
N HIS A 39 -0.20 15.07 18.70
CA HIS A 39 -0.68 15.52 17.40
C HIS A 39 -2.20 15.62 17.40
N ARG A 40 -2.71 16.81 17.06
CA ARG A 40 -4.14 17.00 16.87
C ARG A 40 -4.63 16.28 15.61
N ILE A 41 -5.92 15.95 15.57
CA ILE A 41 -6.56 15.38 14.38
C ILE A 41 -6.41 16.37 13.21
N GLY A 42 -5.94 15.87 12.05
CA GLY A 42 -5.75 16.68 10.85
C GLY A 42 -4.47 16.31 10.10
N TYR A 43 -4.09 17.15 9.15
CA TYR A 43 -2.85 16.99 8.42
C TYR A 43 -1.67 17.53 9.26
N ARG A 44 -0.60 16.76 9.31
CA ARG A 44 0.65 17.21 9.94
C ARG A 44 1.34 18.26 9.07
N ASP A 45 2.00 19.21 9.74
CA ASP A 45 2.79 20.25 9.07
C ASP A 45 4.00 19.66 8.35
N LEU A 46 4.37 20.24 7.21
CA LEU A 46 5.58 19.87 6.46
C LEU A 46 6.88 20.16 7.24
N ASN A 47 6.82 20.99 8.27
CA ASN A 47 7.96 21.24 9.16
C ASN A 47 8.18 20.12 10.19
N ASP A 48 7.22 19.21 10.37
CA ASP A 48 7.42 17.99 11.14
C ASP A 48 8.51 17.14 10.48
N ALA A 49 9.55 16.78 11.22
CA ALA A 49 10.72 16.08 10.70
C ALA A 49 10.36 14.76 10.01
N VAL A 50 9.41 13.98 10.58
CA VAL A 50 8.97 12.70 10.02
C VAL A 50 8.21 12.91 8.71
N VAL A 51 7.32 13.91 8.67
CA VAL A 51 6.56 14.24 7.46
C VAL A 51 7.50 14.72 6.37
N LYS A 52 8.43 15.63 6.72
CA LYS A 52 9.41 16.18 5.78
C LYS A 52 10.27 15.10 5.13
N GLU A 53 10.80 14.15 5.91
CA GLU A 53 11.61 13.05 5.38
C GLU A 53 10.78 12.12 4.49
N THR A 54 9.55 11.80 4.89
CA THR A 54 8.65 10.95 4.08
C THR A 54 8.29 11.62 2.75
N VAL A 55 7.87 12.88 2.80
CA VAL A 55 7.49 13.64 1.58
C VAL A 55 8.71 13.82 0.67
N LYS A 56 9.87 14.13 1.24
CA LYS A 56 11.13 14.27 0.48
C LYS A 56 11.49 12.97 -0.24
N ALA A 57 11.36 11.81 0.42
CA ALA A 57 11.64 10.52 -0.19
C ALA A 57 10.70 10.25 -1.38
N GLU A 58 9.40 10.52 -1.24
CA GLU A 58 8.43 10.34 -2.33
C GLU A 58 8.68 11.33 -3.49
N VAL A 59 8.96 12.59 -3.22
CA VAL A 59 9.29 13.57 -4.26
C VAL A 59 10.56 13.18 -5.02
N ILE A 60 11.59 12.70 -4.33
CA ILE A 60 12.82 12.20 -4.98
C ILE A 60 12.51 11.02 -5.87
N LYS A 61 11.68 10.09 -5.42
CA LYS A 61 11.25 8.92 -6.20
C LYS A 61 10.50 9.35 -7.45
N ASP A 62 9.57 10.30 -7.33
CA ASP A 62 8.82 10.84 -8.45
C ASP A 62 9.72 11.51 -9.48
N LYS A 63 10.61 12.39 -9.06
CA LYS A 63 11.59 13.02 -9.95
C LYS A 63 12.51 12.04 -10.65
N LYS A 64 12.96 10.98 -9.95
CA LYS A 64 13.74 9.90 -10.57
C LYS A 64 12.92 9.19 -11.65
N ALA A 65 11.65 8.91 -11.40
CA ALA A 65 10.76 8.29 -12.39
C ALA A 65 10.61 9.18 -13.62
N GLU A 66 10.34 10.48 -13.46
CA GLU A 66 10.24 11.45 -14.57
C GLU A 66 11.53 11.50 -15.42
N MET A 67 12.70 11.52 -14.76
CA MET A 67 13.99 11.50 -15.47
C MET A 67 14.20 10.20 -16.27
N ILE A 68 13.76 9.06 -15.73
CA ILE A 68 13.86 7.77 -16.43
C ILE A 68 12.87 7.76 -17.60
N GLU A 69 11.63 8.21 -17.40
CA GLU A 69 10.62 8.31 -18.46
C GLU A 69 11.11 9.18 -19.61
N ALA A 70 11.67 10.34 -19.34
CA ALA A 70 12.29 11.20 -20.33
C ALA A 70 13.41 10.49 -21.10
N LYS A 71 14.29 9.76 -20.38
CA LYS A 71 15.41 9.01 -20.98
C LYS A 71 14.95 7.88 -21.88
N VAL A 72 13.86 7.20 -21.56
CA VAL A 72 13.34 6.06 -22.34
C VAL A 72 12.24 6.46 -23.33
N ASN A 73 11.92 7.73 -23.40
CA ASN A 73 10.95 8.23 -24.39
C ASN A 73 11.37 7.86 -25.82
N GLY A 74 10.40 7.46 -26.63
CA GLY A 74 10.64 7.02 -28.00
C GLY A 74 11.22 5.61 -28.17
N VAL A 75 11.43 4.88 -27.09
CA VAL A 75 11.85 3.46 -27.14
C VAL A 75 10.66 2.60 -27.62
N LYS A 76 10.88 1.81 -28.70
CA LYS A 76 9.81 1.02 -29.36
C LYS A 76 10.03 -0.49 -29.31
N ASN A 77 11.11 -0.97 -28.70
CA ASN A 77 11.40 -2.39 -28.60
C ASN A 77 12.30 -2.71 -27.40
N ILE A 78 12.36 -3.99 -27.04
CA ILE A 78 13.14 -4.50 -25.90
C ILE A 78 14.65 -4.26 -26.09
N ALA A 79 15.18 -4.41 -27.32
CA ALA A 79 16.60 -4.22 -27.59
C ALA A 79 17.03 -2.77 -27.32
N ALA A 80 16.25 -1.79 -27.77
CA ALA A 80 16.50 -0.39 -27.52
C ALA A 80 16.35 -0.03 -26.03
N ALA A 81 15.40 -0.64 -25.31
CA ALA A 81 15.29 -0.49 -23.86
C ALA A 81 16.52 -1.00 -23.13
N LYS A 82 17.02 -2.18 -23.53
CA LYS A 82 18.26 -2.78 -22.98
C LYS A 82 19.48 -1.89 -23.25
N ALA A 83 19.60 -1.32 -24.45
CA ALA A 83 20.70 -0.40 -24.81
C ALA A 83 20.71 0.87 -23.93
N LYS A 84 19.56 1.30 -23.43
CA LYS A 84 19.44 2.43 -22.48
C LYS A 84 19.64 2.01 -21.02
N GLY A 85 20.09 0.79 -20.74
CA GLY A 85 20.38 0.28 -19.40
C GLY A 85 19.20 -0.43 -18.72
N GLY A 86 18.14 -0.74 -19.46
CA GLY A 86 17.00 -1.50 -18.94
C GLY A 86 17.37 -2.95 -18.62
N LYS A 87 16.92 -3.46 -17.48
CA LYS A 87 16.98 -4.89 -17.15
C LYS A 87 15.75 -5.58 -17.75
N VAL A 88 15.97 -6.68 -18.47
CA VAL A 88 14.90 -7.43 -19.12
C VAL A 88 14.59 -8.68 -18.31
N SER A 89 13.33 -8.87 -18.00
CA SER A 89 12.80 -10.09 -17.38
C SER A 89 11.47 -10.48 -18.03
N SER A 90 11.13 -11.76 -17.95
CA SER A 90 9.82 -12.24 -18.39
C SER A 90 8.91 -12.47 -17.17
N VAL A 91 7.66 -12.10 -17.32
CA VAL A 91 6.63 -12.30 -16.29
C VAL A 91 5.48 -13.09 -16.93
N ASN A 92 5.09 -14.15 -16.27
CA ASN A 92 4.00 -15.01 -16.71
C ASN A 92 2.72 -14.72 -15.92
N GLN A 93 1.56 -14.93 -16.56
CA GLN A 93 0.26 -14.92 -15.92
C GLN A 93 -0.13 -13.59 -15.22
N ILE A 94 0.03 -12.48 -15.92
CA ILE A 94 -0.49 -11.20 -15.43
C ILE A 94 -2.02 -11.21 -15.53
N THR A 95 -2.71 -11.02 -14.41
CA THR A 95 -4.18 -11.01 -14.31
C THR A 95 -4.64 -9.79 -13.52
N PHE A 96 -5.96 -9.50 -13.57
CA PHE A 96 -6.56 -8.47 -12.71
C PHE A 96 -6.88 -8.96 -11.27
N ALA A 97 -6.73 -10.27 -11.01
CA ALA A 97 -7.06 -10.82 -9.69
C ALA A 97 -6.09 -10.33 -8.60
N ALA A 98 -4.84 -10.08 -8.99
CA ALA A 98 -3.82 -9.51 -8.11
C ALA A 98 -2.85 -8.65 -8.93
N PRO A 99 -2.24 -7.60 -8.33
CA PRO A 99 -1.17 -6.85 -8.94
C PRO A 99 0.01 -7.76 -9.31
N VAL A 100 0.63 -7.50 -10.48
CA VAL A 100 1.81 -8.25 -10.87
C VAL A 100 2.97 -7.97 -9.89
N PHE A 101 3.60 -9.03 -9.42
CA PHE A 101 4.81 -8.93 -8.60
C PHE A 101 6.05 -9.01 -9.49
N ILE A 102 6.95 -8.04 -9.36
CA ILE A 102 8.21 -7.98 -10.11
C ILE A 102 9.35 -8.37 -9.19
N ALA A 103 9.84 -9.59 -9.35
CA ALA A 103 10.92 -10.13 -8.49
C ALA A 103 12.20 -9.27 -8.51
N ALA A 104 12.51 -8.64 -9.63
CA ALA A 104 13.71 -7.80 -9.78
C ALA A 104 13.65 -6.51 -8.91
N THR A 105 12.47 -6.03 -8.57
CA THR A 105 12.26 -4.85 -7.72
C THR A 105 11.66 -5.17 -6.35
N GLY A 106 11.21 -6.42 -6.16
CA GLY A 106 10.57 -6.87 -4.93
C GLY A 106 9.21 -6.21 -4.64
N ALA A 107 8.55 -5.65 -5.66
CA ALA A 107 7.33 -4.87 -5.49
C ALA A 107 6.17 -5.38 -6.34
N SER A 108 4.96 -5.16 -5.84
CA SER A 108 3.72 -5.35 -6.59
C SER A 108 3.37 -4.10 -7.38
N GLU A 109 3.08 -4.27 -8.68
CA GLU A 109 2.94 -3.19 -9.65
C GLU A 109 1.54 -3.17 -10.31
N PRO A 110 0.53 -2.58 -9.64
CA PRO A 110 -0.83 -2.54 -10.17
C PRO A 110 -0.95 -1.72 -11.46
N ALA A 111 -0.19 -0.62 -11.58
CA ALA A 111 -0.18 0.20 -12.78
C ALA A 111 0.31 -0.60 -14.01
N LEU A 112 1.32 -1.45 -13.83
CA LEU A 112 1.80 -2.33 -14.90
C LEU A 112 0.76 -3.36 -15.30
N SER A 113 0.04 -3.97 -14.34
CA SER A 113 -1.06 -4.90 -14.63
C SER A 113 -2.14 -4.26 -15.51
N GLY A 114 -2.54 -3.02 -15.17
CA GLY A 114 -3.52 -2.26 -15.95
C GLY A 114 -3.05 -1.94 -17.37
N ALA A 115 -1.80 -1.48 -17.51
CA ALA A 115 -1.22 -1.14 -18.81
C ALA A 115 -1.09 -2.36 -19.73
N VAL A 116 -0.64 -3.51 -19.19
CA VAL A 116 -0.54 -4.78 -19.94
C VAL A 116 -1.92 -5.24 -20.42
N ALA A 117 -2.94 -5.12 -19.58
CA ALA A 117 -4.29 -5.52 -19.94
C ALA A 117 -4.87 -4.68 -21.09
N GLY A 118 -4.57 -3.39 -21.16
CA GLY A 118 -4.97 -2.51 -22.27
C GLY A 118 -4.18 -2.73 -23.57
N THR A 119 -3.04 -3.42 -23.51
CA THR A 119 -2.15 -3.58 -24.68
C THR A 119 -2.51 -4.84 -25.48
N LYS A 120 -2.40 -4.76 -26.81
CA LYS A 120 -2.68 -5.88 -27.72
C LYS A 120 -1.53 -6.91 -27.66
N LYS A 121 -1.85 -8.18 -27.97
CA LYS A 121 -0.85 -9.24 -28.15
C LYS A 121 0.17 -8.84 -29.24
N GLY A 122 1.45 -9.07 -28.96
CA GLY A 122 2.57 -8.72 -29.83
C GLY A 122 3.04 -7.26 -29.72
N ALA A 123 2.21 -6.38 -29.18
CA ALA A 123 2.52 -4.95 -29.10
C ALA A 123 3.51 -4.64 -27.96
N PHE A 124 4.33 -3.63 -28.22
CA PHE A 124 5.18 -2.98 -27.22
C PHE A 124 4.41 -1.84 -26.55
N SER A 125 4.75 -1.53 -25.31
CA SER A 125 4.12 -0.43 -24.55
C SER A 125 4.26 0.90 -25.29
N ALA A 126 3.14 1.64 -25.41
CA ALA A 126 3.15 2.95 -26.08
C ALA A 126 3.95 3.99 -25.27
N HIS A 127 3.91 3.87 -23.96
CA HIS A 127 4.57 4.77 -23.02
C HIS A 127 5.25 3.96 -21.90
N ALA A 128 6.19 4.60 -21.24
CA ALA A 128 6.73 4.08 -19.97
C ALA A 128 5.63 4.11 -18.89
N VAL A 129 5.61 3.11 -18.06
CA VAL A 129 4.64 2.96 -16.95
C VAL A 129 5.38 3.16 -15.63
N LYS A 130 5.03 4.22 -14.92
CA LYS A 130 5.50 4.46 -13.56
C LYS A 130 4.81 3.47 -12.62
N GLY A 131 5.58 2.65 -11.96
CA GLY A 131 5.12 1.73 -10.93
C GLY A 131 5.53 2.18 -9.52
N ASN A 132 5.32 1.28 -8.56
CA ASN A 132 5.66 1.54 -7.16
C ASN A 132 7.18 1.57 -6.92
N ALA A 133 7.93 0.69 -7.60
CA ALA A 133 9.37 0.54 -7.39
C ALA A 133 10.22 0.78 -8.65
N GLY A 134 9.60 1.15 -9.78
CA GLY A 134 10.34 1.37 -11.01
C GLY A 134 9.50 1.95 -12.14
N VAL A 135 10.19 2.19 -13.26
CA VAL A 135 9.58 2.58 -14.54
C VAL A 135 9.72 1.40 -15.50
N TYR A 136 8.63 1.02 -16.13
CA TYR A 136 8.52 -0.20 -16.91
C TYR A 136 8.17 0.09 -18.36
N LEU A 137 8.89 -0.57 -19.25
CA LEU A 137 8.52 -0.79 -20.65
C LEU A 137 8.29 -2.29 -20.83
N PHE A 138 7.28 -2.68 -21.57
CA PHE A 138 6.92 -4.09 -21.72
C PHE A 138 6.46 -4.43 -23.12
N GLN A 139 6.54 -5.70 -23.47
CA GLN A 139 5.96 -6.26 -24.68
C GLN A 139 5.05 -7.42 -24.31
N VAL A 140 3.83 -7.41 -24.83
CA VAL A 140 2.84 -8.47 -24.60
C VAL A 140 3.12 -9.61 -25.57
N VAL A 141 3.80 -10.64 -25.14
CA VAL A 141 4.14 -11.81 -25.97
C VAL A 141 2.90 -12.64 -26.28
N ASN A 142 2.09 -12.90 -25.27
CA ASN A 142 0.86 -13.68 -25.43
C ASN A 142 -0.27 -13.09 -24.59
N LYS A 143 -1.48 -13.18 -25.10
CA LYS A 143 -2.69 -12.75 -24.42
C LYS A 143 -3.80 -13.75 -24.72
N THR A 144 -4.31 -14.38 -23.71
CA THR A 144 -5.40 -15.34 -23.80
C THR A 144 -6.61 -14.83 -23.05
N ASN A 145 -7.73 -14.77 -23.74
CA ASN A 145 -9.01 -14.54 -23.08
C ASN A 145 -9.54 -15.88 -22.58
N ARG A 146 -9.87 -15.94 -21.29
CA ARG A 146 -10.56 -17.10 -20.74
C ARG A 146 -12.03 -16.99 -21.20
N PRO A 147 -12.52 -17.89 -22.06
CA PRO A 147 -13.93 -17.87 -22.44
C PRO A 147 -14.75 -18.38 -21.25
N VAL A 148 -15.12 -17.45 -20.37
CA VAL A 148 -16.06 -17.77 -19.28
C VAL A 148 -17.43 -17.44 -19.80
N LYS A 149 -18.25 -18.47 -20.02
CA LYS A 149 -19.69 -18.28 -20.27
C LYS A 149 -20.29 -17.68 -19.00
N PHE A 150 -21.10 -16.64 -19.17
CA PHE A 150 -21.83 -16.06 -18.06
C PHE A 150 -22.82 -17.08 -17.53
N ASP A 151 -22.66 -17.45 -16.26
CA ASP A 151 -23.61 -18.27 -15.51
C ASP A 151 -24.12 -17.47 -14.30
N ALA A 152 -25.40 -17.10 -14.38
CA ALA A 152 -26.05 -16.24 -13.39
C ALA A 152 -25.95 -16.82 -11.98
N LYS A 153 -26.12 -18.16 -11.79
CA LYS A 153 -26.03 -18.80 -10.48
C LYS A 153 -24.63 -18.68 -9.87
N THR A 154 -23.62 -18.95 -10.66
CA THR A 154 -22.21 -18.82 -10.20
C THR A 154 -21.87 -17.40 -9.81
N TYR A 155 -22.33 -16.40 -10.58
CA TYR A 155 -22.08 -15.00 -10.26
C TYR A 155 -22.88 -14.54 -9.04
N GLU A 156 -24.14 -14.97 -8.91
CA GLU A 156 -24.93 -14.70 -7.70
C GLU A 156 -24.26 -15.26 -6.44
N GLN A 157 -23.78 -16.50 -6.48
CA GLN A 157 -23.04 -17.11 -5.36
C GLN A 157 -21.76 -16.30 -5.01
N LYS A 158 -20.99 -15.87 -6.02
CA LYS A 158 -19.80 -15.03 -5.80
C LYS A 158 -20.16 -13.67 -5.19
N CYS A 159 -21.23 -13.03 -5.65
CA CYS A 159 -21.72 -11.78 -5.07
C CYS A 159 -22.18 -11.98 -3.63
N ARG A 160 -22.91 -13.07 -3.35
CA ARG A 160 -23.34 -13.42 -2.00
C ARG A 160 -22.16 -13.68 -1.06
N GLN A 161 -21.13 -14.42 -1.51
CA GLN A 161 -19.92 -14.64 -0.74
C GLN A 161 -19.17 -13.33 -0.44
N LYS A 162 -19.04 -12.46 -1.44
CA LYS A 162 -18.46 -11.13 -1.22
C LYS A 162 -19.28 -10.31 -0.22
N ALA A 163 -20.60 -10.26 -0.38
CA ALA A 163 -21.48 -9.55 0.55
C ALA A 163 -21.33 -10.10 1.99
N MET A 164 -21.20 -11.40 2.18
CA MET A 164 -20.95 -12.00 3.49
C MET A 164 -19.59 -11.60 4.08
N GLN A 165 -18.53 -11.51 3.26
CA GLN A 165 -17.23 -11.02 3.72
C GLN A 165 -17.31 -9.55 4.18
N TYR A 166 -18.06 -8.70 3.46
CA TYR A 166 -18.27 -7.31 3.88
C TYR A 166 -19.23 -7.19 5.07
N ALA A 167 -20.22 -8.08 5.18
CA ALA A 167 -21.12 -8.11 6.33
C ALA A 167 -20.40 -8.37 7.66
N GLY A 168 -19.29 -9.11 7.63
CA GLY A 168 -18.42 -9.27 8.80
C GLY A 168 -17.82 -7.95 9.31
N ASN A 169 -17.62 -6.98 8.43
CA ASN A 169 -17.10 -5.65 8.79
C ASN A 169 -18.21 -4.64 9.10
N PHE A 170 -19.48 -5.00 8.92
CA PHE A 170 -20.61 -4.09 9.11
C PHE A 170 -20.67 -3.49 10.52
N MET A 171 -20.37 -4.27 11.54
CA MET A 171 -20.32 -3.78 12.92
C MET A 171 -19.20 -2.75 13.12
N ASN A 172 -18.04 -2.94 12.49
CA ASN A 172 -16.96 -1.95 12.55
C ASN A 172 -17.35 -0.65 11.84
N GLU A 173 -18.01 -0.74 10.69
CA GLU A 173 -18.53 0.44 9.97
C GLU A 173 -19.60 1.19 10.79
N LEU A 174 -20.51 0.46 11.43
CA LEU A 174 -21.48 1.07 12.36
C LEU A 174 -20.79 1.75 13.53
N TYR A 175 -19.75 1.13 14.09
CA TYR A 175 -18.97 1.68 15.18
C TYR A 175 -18.28 2.99 14.79
N LEU A 176 -17.66 3.02 13.61
CA LEU A 176 -17.00 4.20 13.05
C LEU A 176 -18.01 5.33 12.75
N ASN A 177 -19.13 4.98 12.11
CA ASN A 177 -20.16 5.97 11.74
C ASN A 177 -20.95 6.51 12.95
N ALA A 178 -21.11 5.71 14.00
CA ALA A 178 -21.78 6.12 15.21
C ALA A 178 -20.90 6.95 16.16
N HIS A 179 -19.63 7.19 15.78
CA HIS A 179 -18.65 7.91 16.62
C HIS A 179 -18.64 7.41 18.07
N VAL A 180 -18.68 6.09 18.25
CA VAL A 180 -18.69 5.46 19.57
C VAL A 180 -17.42 5.80 20.32
N VAL A 181 -17.57 6.45 21.46
CA VAL A 181 -16.46 6.72 22.38
C VAL A 181 -16.41 5.60 23.41
N ASP A 182 -15.35 4.82 23.41
CA ASP A 182 -15.13 3.77 24.40
C ASP A 182 -14.46 4.34 25.65
N ASN A 183 -15.24 4.63 26.66
CA ASN A 183 -14.77 5.16 27.93
C ASN A 183 -14.52 4.05 28.98
N ARG A 184 -14.55 2.78 28.61
CA ARG A 184 -14.32 1.66 29.56
C ARG A 184 -12.98 1.75 30.26
N TYR A 185 -11.98 2.33 29.62
CA TYR A 185 -10.64 2.55 30.21
C TYR A 185 -10.67 3.44 31.47
N LEU A 186 -11.75 4.24 31.67
CA LEU A 186 -11.89 5.07 32.86
C LEU A 186 -12.36 4.27 34.07
N PHE A 187 -12.95 3.10 33.87
CA PHE A 187 -13.64 2.35 34.92
C PHE A 187 -12.99 0.98 35.22
N PHE A 188 -12.13 0.46 34.34
CA PHE A 188 -11.55 -0.88 34.46
C PHE A 188 -10.03 -0.85 34.26
#